data_fdf9517afc1fee182dcbb05532187e97
#
_entry.id   fdf9517afc1fee182dcbb05532187e97
#
_cell.length_a   1.000
_cell.length_b   1.000
_cell.length_c   1.000
_cell.angle_alpha   90.00
_cell.angle_beta   90.00
_cell.angle_gamma   90.00
#
_symmetry.space_group_name_H-M   'P 1'
#
loop_
_entity.id
_entity.type
_entity.pdbx_description
1 polymer ?
#
loop_
_entity_poly.entity_id
_entity_poly.type
_entity_poly.pdbx_seq_one_letter_code
_entity_poly.pdbx_strand_id
1 'polypeptide(L)'
;QIVQNQLKENDIDFLTKEQLQNTEDEFDVIYLSSVFHELMSYLSRPERRETFAMLDKALKPDGVIVIRDWGYEPNPNDITSFEVASSTVNEEVYIWIKELIKNSIIENLRVVDHIENDELEPDIYVTTKQNIYEIMLHTVWGLNSLEREAQETYSVTPELIDKWICRPYGYRNAKFELNQEEYDETYLPYLQKYFKIDELPWPTKIIYELRKTK
;
A
#
# COMPACT_ATOMS: atom_id res chain seq x y z
N GLN A 1 -18.47 -14.39 14.93
CA GLN A 1 -19.04 -14.42 16.31
C GLN A 1 -17.96 -14.31 17.40
N ILE A 2 -16.81 -15.02 17.31
CA ILE A 2 -15.75 -14.94 18.33
C ILE A 2 -15.13 -13.53 18.38
N VAL A 3 -14.78 -12.97 17.24
CA VAL A 3 -14.21 -11.62 17.13
C VAL A 3 -15.22 -10.57 17.60
N GLN A 4 -16.50 -10.68 17.24
CA GLN A 4 -17.55 -9.76 17.69
C GLN A 4 -17.78 -9.79 19.20
N ASN A 5 -17.64 -10.94 19.84
CA ASN A 5 -17.76 -11.04 21.29
C ASN A 5 -16.56 -10.40 22.02
N GLN A 6 -15.33 -10.65 21.51
CA GLN A 6 -14.12 -10.03 22.07
C GLN A 6 -14.11 -8.50 21.95
N LEU A 7 -14.69 -7.96 20.88
CA LEU A 7 -14.74 -6.51 20.66
C LEU A 7 -15.82 -5.84 21.52
N LYS A 8 -16.93 -6.51 21.80
CA LYS A 8 -17.94 -6.02 22.75
C LYS A 8 -17.43 -5.92 24.19
N GLU A 9 -16.49 -6.78 24.59
CA GLU A 9 -15.83 -6.71 25.90
C GLU A 9 -14.92 -5.46 26.04
N ASN A 10 -14.60 -4.79 24.93
CA ASN A 10 -13.75 -3.60 24.87
C ASN A 10 -14.51 -2.33 24.45
N ASP A 11 -15.83 -2.30 24.58
CA ASP A 11 -16.70 -1.17 24.17
C ASP A 11 -16.50 -0.76 22.67
N ILE A 12 -16.28 -1.73 21.81
CA ILE A 12 -16.13 -1.50 20.36
C ILE A 12 -17.42 -1.92 19.65
N ASP A 13 -18.06 -0.97 19.01
CA ASP A 13 -19.23 -1.19 18.17
C ASP A 13 -18.87 -1.34 16.70
N PHE A 14 -19.56 -2.27 16.01
CA PHE A 14 -19.50 -2.40 14.57
C PHE A 14 -20.62 -1.64 13.91
N LEU A 15 -20.27 -0.76 12.99
CA LEU A 15 -21.23 -0.12 12.11
C LEU A 15 -21.29 -0.86 10.76
N THR A 16 -22.49 -1.07 10.27
CA THR A 16 -22.70 -1.47 8.88
C THR A 16 -22.51 -0.28 7.95
N LYS A 17 -22.31 -0.52 6.64
CA LYS A 17 -22.25 0.56 5.65
C LYS A 17 -23.52 1.44 5.71
N GLU A 18 -24.71 0.83 5.89
CA GLU A 18 -25.97 1.55 6.00
C GLU A 18 -26.03 2.45 7.25
N GLN A 19 -25.53 1.96 8.38
CA GLN A 19 -25.44 2.78 9.58
C GLN A 19 -24.48 3.96 9.38
N LEU A 20 -23.31 3.72 8.81
CA LEU A 20 -22.35 4.78 8.51
C LEU A 20 -22.91 5.83 7.53
N GLN A 21 -23.67 5.42 6.52
CA GLN A 21 -24.35 6.35 5.58
C GLN A 21 -25.32 7.31 6.28
N ASN A 22 -25.92 6.86 7.39
CA ASN A 22 -26.87 7.65 8.17
C ASN A 22 -26.22 8.43 9.32
N THR A 23 -24.91 8.25 9.54
CA THR A 23 -24.13 8.97 10.56
C THR A 23 -23.76 10.37 10.05
N GLU A 24 -23.84 11.37 10.92
CA GLU A 24 -23.49 12.76 10.62
C GLU A 24 -22.88 13.40 11.87
N ASP A 25 -21.71 14.08 11.72
CA ASP A 25 -20.99 14.81 12.77
C ASP A 25 -20.82 14.04 14.10
N GLU A 26 -20.57 12.72 14.01
CA GLU A 26 -20.50 11.85 15.19
C GLU A 26 -19.04 11.61 15.64
N PHE A 27 -18.11 11.44 14.71
CA PHE A 27 -16.75 11.02 15.04
C PHE A 27 -15.78 12.19 15.18
N ASP A 28 -14.97 12.16 16.23
CA ASP A 28 -13.86 13.09 16.42
C ASP A 28 -12.64 12.70 15.55
N VAL A 29 -12.44 11.39 15.36
CA VAL A 29 -11.33 10.84 14.57
C VAL A 29 -11.83 9.68 13.71
N ILE A 30 -11.43 9.68 12.45
CA ILE A 30 -11.54 8.53 11.56
C ILE A 30 -10.13 8.03 11.25
N TYR A 31 -9.86 6.76 11.55
CA TYR A 31 -8.54 6.15 11.35
C TYR A 31 -8.60 5.07 10.27
N LEU A 32 -7.89 5.30 9.17
CA LEU A 32 -7.74 4.37 8.06
C LEU A 32 -6.35 3.73 8.14
N SER A 33 -6.29 2.49 8.65
CA SER A 33 -5.02 1.77 8.80
C SER A 33 -4.92 0.64 7.78
N SER A 34 -3.97 0.74 6.87
CA SER A 34 -3.70 -0.25 5.80
C SER A 34 -4.97 -0.60 5.01
N VAL A 35 -5.76 0.40 4.65
CA VAL A 35 -7.06 0.24 3.97
C VAL A 35 -7.23 1.23 2.81
N PHE A 36 -6.51 2.35 2.82
CA PHE A 36 -6.66 3.36 1.76
C PHE A 36 -6.22 2.82 0.40
N HIS A 37 -5.10 2.09 0.34
CA HIS A 37 -4.63 1.42 -0.88
C HIS A 37 -5.65 0.40 -1.40
N GLU A 38 -6.33 -0.36 -0.52
CA GLU A 38 -7.41 -1.28 -0.93
C GLU A 38 -8.60 -0.52 -1.51
N LEU A 39 -9.03 0.59 -0.89
CA LEU A 39 -10.09 1.44 -1.44
C LEU A 39 -9.72 1.95 -2.84
N MET A 40 -8.44 2.27 -3.07
CA MET A 40 -7.97 2.71 -4.38
C MET A 40 -7.88 1.56 -5.40
N SER A 41 -7.60 0.35 -4.97
CA SER A 41 -7.44 -0.81 -5.84
C SER A 41 -8.78 -1.43 -6.23
N TYR A 42 -9.67 -1.65 -5.27
CA TYR A 42 -10.90 -2.42 -5.49
C TYR A 42 -12.13 -1.61 -5.80
N LEU A 43 -12.22 -0.35 -5.35
CA LEU A 43 -13.42 0.43 -5.60
C LEU A 43 -13.36 1.14 -6.96
N SER A 44 -14.48 1.15 -7.67
CA SER A 44 -14.67 2.00 -8.83
C SER A 44 -14.66 3.49 -8.44
N ARG A 45 -14.48 4.37 -9.42
CA ARG A 45 -14.45 5.82 -9.16
C ARG A 45 -15.75 6.37 -8.49
N PRO A 46 -16.97 5.92 -8.84
CA PRO A 46 -18.17 6.30 -8.10
C PRO A 46 -18.17 5.82 -6.66
N GLU A 47 -17.80 4.54 -6.42
CA GLU A 47 -17.77 3.96 -5.08
C GLU A 47 -16.76 4.65 -4.16
N ARG A 48 -15.56 5.00 -4.67
CA ARG A 48 -14.59 5.81 -3.91
C ARG A 48 -15.19 7.15 -3.48
N ARG A 49 -15.89 7.85 -4.39
CA ARG A 49 -16.53 9.12 -4.05
C ARG A 49 -17.61 8.96 -3.00
N GLU A 50 -18.44 7.93 -3.11
CA GLU A 50 -19.47 7.61 -2.12
C GLU A 50 -18.82 7.33 -0.74
N THR A 51 -17.78 6.50 -0.72
CA THR A 51 -17.08 6.15 0.52
C THR A 51 -16.49 7.38 1.20
N PHE A 52 -15.75 8.23 0.48
CA PHE A 52 -15.16 9.42 1.07
C PHE A 52 -16.20 10.47 1.48
N ALA A 53 -17.30 10.58 0.75
CA ALA A 53 -18.43 11.43 1.15
C ALA A 53 -19.09 10.96 2.45
N MET A 54 -19.22 9.64 2.65
CA MET A 54 -19.70 9.08 3.92
C MET A 54 -18.77 9.42 5.08
N LEU A 55 -17.47 9.21 4.90
CA LEU A 55 -16.47 9.51 5.93
C LEU A 55 -16.46 11.00 6.27
N ASP A 56 -16.51 11.88 5.27
CA ASP A 56 -16.57 13.32 5.47
C ASP A 56 -17.83 13.76 6.23
N LYS A 57 -18.99 13.17 5.89
CA LYS A 57 -20.26 13.44 6.56
C LYS A 57 -20.26 12.96 8.02
N ALA A 58 -19.70 11.80 8.29
CA ALA A 58 -19.66 11.19 9.62
C ALA A 58 -18.67 11.88 10.58
N LEU A 59 -17.68 12.60 10.04
CA LEU A 59 -16.66 13.30 10.82
C LEU A 59 -17.18 14.67 11.27
N LYS A 60 -17.01 14.99 12.56
CA LYS A 60 -17.28 16.32 13.12
C LYS A 60 -16.52 17.43 12.39
N PRO A 61 -17.02 18.68 12.40
CA PRO A 61 -16.37 19.81 11.73
C PRO A 61 -14.91 20.06 12.14
N ASP A 62 -14.56 19.79 13.40
CA ASP A 62 -13.18 19.90 13.92
C ASP A 62 -12.47 18.53 13.99
N GLY A 63 -13.06 17.50 13.43
CA GLY A 63 -12.54 16.14 13.44
C GLY A 63 -11.32 15.95 12.54
N VAL A 64 -10.68 14.80 12.68
CA VAL A 64 -9.42 14.47 12.02
C VAL A 64 -9.55 13.13 11.28
N ILE A 65 -9.11 13.06 10.04
CA ILE A 65 -8.85 11.80 9.35
C ILE A 65 -7.36 11.48 9.49
N VAL A 66 -7.07 10.31 10.03
CA VAL A 66 -5.71 9.77 10.08
C VAL A 66 -5.62 8.60 9.12
N ILE A 67 -4.70 8.67 8.17
CA ILE A 67 -4.40 7.59 7.23
C ILE A 67 -3.01 7.06 7.56
N ARG A 68 -2.93 5.80 7.97
CA ARG A 68 -1.69 5.05 8.10
C ARG A 68 -1.70 3.94 7.05
N ASP A 69 -0.82 4.03 6.07
CA ASP A 69 -0.84 3.09 4.95
C ASP A 69 0.58 2.84 4.41
N TRP A 70 0.67 2.06 3.33
CA TRP A 70 1.92 1.86 2.63
C TRP A 70 2.53 3.19 2.18
N GLY A 71 3.85 3.24 2.17
CA GLY A 71 4.59 4.39 1.70
C GLY A 71 4.55 4.55 0.18
N TYR A 72 5.50 5.28 -0.34
CA TYR A 72 5.67 5.46 -1.78
C TYR A 72 7.14 5.77 -2.10
N GLU A 73 7.55 5.52 -3.33
CA GLU A 73 8.87 5.91 -3.82
C GLU A 73 8.86 7.41 -4.22
N PRO A 74 9.67 8.26 -3.59
CA PRO A 74 9.70 9.70 -3.90
C PRO A 74 10.16 10.01 -5.33
N ASN A 75 10.96 9.13 -5.93
CA ASN A 75 11.49 9.27 -7.30
C ASN A 75 11.02 8.10 -8.17
N PRO A 76 9.72 7.94 -8.39
CA PRO A 76 9.11 6.72 -8.93
C PRO A 76 9.61 6.36 -10.33
N ASN A 77 10.04 7.33 -11.12
CA ASN A 77 10.46 7.16 -12.51
C ASN A 77 11.97 6.91 -12.69
N ASP A 78 12.76 7.01 -11.62
CA ASP A 78 14.19 6.72 -11.69
C ASP A 78 14.40 5.26 -12.08
N ILE A 79 15.33 5.01 -13.00
CA ILE A 79 15.69 3.66 -13.42
C ILE A 79 16.79 3.14 -12.50
N THR A 80 16.60 1.93 -12.01
CA THR A 80 17.60 1.23 -11.22
C THR A 80 17.49 -0.29 -11.45
N SER A 81 18.32 -1.05 -10.78
CA SER A 81 18.33 -2.51 -10.86
C SER A 81 18.12 -3.13 -9.48
N PHE A 82 17.61 -4.34 -9.48
CA PHE A 82 17.63 -5.21 -8.31
C PHE A 82 18.07 -6.62 -8.71
N GLU A 83 18.66 -7.32 -7.77
CA GLU A 83 19.16 -8.67 -7.94
C GLU A 83 18.37 -9.62 -7.04
N VAL A 84 17.96 -10.76 -7.59
CA VAL A 84 17.29 -11.82 -6.82
C VAL A 84 18.33 -12.55 -5.98
N ALA A 85 17.98 -12.92 -4.76
CA ALA A 85 18.92 -13.47 -3.77
C ALA A 85 19.55 -14.81 -4.20
N SER A 86 18.81 -15.65 -4.92
CA SER A 86 19.30 -16.94 -5.43
C SER A 86 18.43 -17.43 -6.57
N SER A 87 18.96 -18.34 -7.39
CA SER A 87 18.21 -19.03 -8.45
C SER A 87 16.99 -19.81 -7.93
N THR A 88 17.01 -20.28 -6.70
CA THR A 88 15.91 -21.07 -6.12
C THR A 88 14.65 -20.25 -5.86
N VAL A 89 14.76 -18.93 -5.69
CA VAL A 89 13.60 -18.02 -5.49
C VAL A 89 13.23 -17.26 -6.77
N ASN A 90 14.01 -17.41 -7.82
CA ASN A 90 13.84 -16.72 -9.08
C ASN A 90 12.46 -16.99 -9.71
N GLU A 91 12.02 -18.25 -9.69
CA GLU A 91 10.73 -18.65 -10.24
C GLU A 91 9.58 -17.97 -9.49
N GLU A 92 9.63 -17.87 -8.16
CA GLU A 92 8.60 -17.21 -7.35
C GLU A 92 8.54 -15.69 -7.64
N VAL A 93 9.68 -15.01 -7.67
CA VAL A 93 9.76 -13.59 -8.05
C VAL A 93 9.24 -13.37 -9.47
N TYR A 94 9.58 -14.24 -10.41
CA TYR A 94 9.10 -14.15 -11.79
C TYR A 94 7.59 -14.33 -11.91
N ILE A 95 6.98 -15.24 -11.13
CA ILE A 95 5.52 -15.40 -11.07
C ILE A 95 4.86 -14.11 -10.60
N TRP A 96 5.37 -13.49 -9.53
CA TRP A 96 4.88 -12.20 -9.05
C TRP A 96 4.98 -11.13 -10.14
N ILE A 97 6.13 -10.97 -10.76
CA ILE A 97 6.34 -9.99 -11.84
C ILE A 97 5.31 -10.18 -12.96
N LYS A 98 5.06 -11.41 -13.39
CA LYS A 98 4.08 -11.71 -14.46
C LYS A 98 2.67 -11.30 -14.06
N GLU A 99 2.22 -11.60 -12.85
CA GLU A 99 0.88 -11.24 -12.40
C GLU A 99 0.74 -9.73 -12.19
N LEU A 100 1.76 -9.04 -11.69
CA LEU A 100 1.76 -7.58 -11.57
C LEU A 100 1.69 -6.88 -12.93
N ILE A 101 2.41 -7.39 -13.93
CA ILE A 101 2.31 -6.88 -15.32
C ILE A 101 0.91 -7.13 -15.88
N LYS A 102 0.37 -8.31 -15.72
CA LYS A 102 -0.97 -8.70 -16.21
C LYS A 102 -2.06 -7.79 -15.62
N ASN A 103 -1.93 -7.40 -14.37
CA ASN A 103 -2.87 -6.50 -13.69
C ASN A 103 -2.52 -5.01 -13.86
N SER A 104 -1.53 -4.67 -14.68
CA SER A 104 -1.09 -3.30 -14.95
C SER A 104 -0.63 -2.53 -13.70
N ILE A 105 -0.12 -3.24 -12.70
CA ILE A 105 0.48 -2.64 -11.50
C ILE A 105 1.89 -2.14 -11.81
N ILE A 106 2.65 -2.91 -12.60
CA ILE A 106 4.00 -2.54 -13.07
C ILE A 106 4.08 -2.58 -14.60
N GLU A 107 4.98 -1.77 -15.13
CA GLU A 107 5.24 -1.68 -16.57
C GLU A 107 6.76 -1.62 -16.87
N ASN A 108 7.14 -1.94 -18.11
CA ASN A 108 8.50 -1.68 -18.64
C ASN A 108 9.66 -2.33 -17.85
N LEU A 109 9.52 -3.59 -17.50
CA LEU A 109 10.60 -4.36 -16.88
C LEU A 109 11.51 -4.99 -17.94
N ARG A 110 12.83 -4.90 -17.75
CA ARG A 110 13.84 -5.59 -18.57
C ARG A 110 14.64 -6.55 -17.69
N VAL A 111 14.78 -7.78 -18.14
CA VAL A 111 15.79 -8.70 -17.62
C VAL A 111 17.12 -8.36 -18.32
N VAL A 112 18.18 -8.09 -17.55
CA VAL A 112 19.46 -7.62 -18.13
C VAL A 112 20.46 -8.74 -18.30
N ASP A 113 20.39 -9.80 -17.50
CA ASP A 113 21.30 -10.93 -17.65
C ASP A 113 20.60 -12.27 -17.40
N HIS A 114 20.43 -13.01 -18.48
CA HIS A 114 20.53 -14.45 -18.53
C HIS A 114 21.96 -14.74 -18.94
N ILE A 115 22.86 -14.93 -18.00
CA ILE A 115 24.17 -15.46 -18.34
C ILE A 115 23.94 -16.92 -18.78
N GLU A 116 24.11 -17.16 -20.07
CA GLU A 116 24.01 -18.48 -20.72
C GLU A 116 25.17 -19.44 -20.31
N ASN A 117 25.56 -19.42 -19.06
CA ASN A 117 26.48 -20.40 -18.51
C ASN A 117 25.74 -21.29 -17.50
N ASP A 118 25.97 -22.58 -17.58
CA ASP A 118 25.37 -23.68 -16.79
C ASP A 118 25.44 -23.53 -15.24
N GLU A 119 25.87 -22.40 -14.73
CA GLU A 119 25.81 -22.03 -13.32
C GLU A 119 24.64 -21.05 -13.13
N LEU A 120 23.65 -21.48 -12.37
CA LEU A 120 22.45 -20.74 -12.01
C LEU A 120 22.80 -19.46 -11.23
N GLU A 121 23.16 -18.39 -11.93
CA GLU A 121 23.31 -17.07 -11.35
C GLU A 121 21.95 -16.40 -11.16
N PRO A 122 21.77 -15.59 -10.11
CA PRO A 122 20.52 -14.89 -9.88
C PRO A 122 20.26 -13.84 -10.96
N ASP A 123 19.00 -13.70 -11.36
CA ASP A 123 18.59 -12.71 -12.37
C ASP A 123 18.72 -11.29 -11.84
N ILE A 124 19.23 -10.41 -12.73
CA ILE A 124 19.23 -8.96 -12.49
C ILE A 124 18.16 -8.32 -13.36
N TYR A 125 17.28 -7.57 -12.71
CA TYR A 125 16.19 -6.85 -13.34
C TYR A 125 16.45 -5.35 -13.33
N VAL A 126 16.17 -4.68 -14.46
CA VAL A 126 16.23 -3.22 -14.58
C VAL A 126 14.85 -2.67 -14.84
N THR A 127 14.42 -1.72 -14.02
CA THR A 127 13.12 -1.10 -14.14
C THR A 127 13.08 0.21 -13.33
N THR A 128 11.90 0.84 -13.23
CA THR A 128 11.72 2.02 -12.40
C THR A 128 11.72 1.67 -10.91
N LYS A 129 12.11 2.61 -10.07
CA LYS A 129 12.03 2.45 -8.61
C LYS A 129 10.60 2.13 -8.13
N GLN A 130 9.58 2.71 -8.77
CA GLN A 130 8.18 2.38 -8.46
C GLN A 130 7.86 0.91 -8.70
N ASN A 131 8.31 0.35 -9.82
CA ASN A 131 8.12 -1.08 -10.10
C ASN A 131 8.83 -1.97 -9.08
N ILE A 132 10.05 -1.60 -8.68
CA ILE A 132 10.79 -2.34 -7.64
C ILE A 132 10.03 -2.30 -6.32
N TYR A 133 9.51 -1.14 -5.94
CA TYR A 133 8.67 -0.96 -4.76
C TYR A 133 7.49 -1.94 -4.76
N GLU A 134 6.71 -1.97 -5.83
CA GLU A 134 5.57 -2.88 -5.95
C GLU A 134 5.99 -4.35 -5.94
N ILE A 135 7.02 -4.74 -6.71
CA ILE A 135 7.51 -6.13 -6.77
C ILE A 135 7.92 -6.62 -5.38
N MET A 136 8.75 -5.86 -4.68
CA MET A 136 9.26 -6.27 -3.38
C MET A 136 8.15 -6.37 -2.33
N LEU A 137 7.24 -5.39 -2.25
CA LEU A 137 6.15 -5.43 -1.28
C LEU A 137 5.14 -6.54 -1.55
N HIS A 138 4.89 -6.90 -2.80
CA HIS A 138 4.00 -8.02 -3.12
C HIS A 138 4.63 -9.37 -2.80
N THR A 139 5.92 -9.52 -3.06
CA THR A 139 6.63 -10.80 -2.86
C THR A 139 6.59 -11.28 -1.40
N VAL A 140 6.53 -10.38 -0.42
CA VAL A 140 6.48 -10.76 1.02
C VAL A 140 5.24 -11.58 1.39
N TRP A 141 4.16 -11.50 0.61
CA TRP A 141 2.91 -12.22 0.89
C TRP A 141 2.93 -13.69 0.46
N GLY A 142 3.95 -14.10 -0.33
CA GLY A 142 4.08 -15.44 -0.88
C GLY A 142 2.99 -15.80 -1.90
N LEU A 143 3.21 -16.86 -2.66
CA LEU A 143 2.34 -17.25 -3.79
C LEU A 143 0.90 -17.60 -3.40
N ASN A 144 0.65 -17.99 -2.14
CA ASN A 144 -0.71 -18.31 -1.67
C ASN A 144 -1.65 -17.09 -1.68
N SER A 145 -1.11 -15.88 -1.65
CA SER A 145 -1.87 -14.62 -1.67
C SER A 145 -1.90 -13.96 -3.06
N LEU A 146 -1.24 -14.56 -4.06
CA LEU A 146 -0.99 -13.97 -5.38
C LEU A 146 -2.26 -13.43 -6.05
N GLU A 147 -3.35 -14.21 -6.08
CA GLU A 147 -4.59 -13.84 -6.78
C GLU A 147 -5.22 -12.55 -6.20
N ARG A 148 -5.12 -12.36 -4.89
CA ARG A 148 -5.66 -11.19 -4.20
C ARG A 148 -4.70 -10.02 -4.29
N GLU A 149 -3.49 -10.20 -3.78
CA GLU A 149 -2.52 -9.12 -3.61
C GLU A 149 -2.06 -8.52 -4.95
N ALA A 150 -1.91 -9.32 -6.00
CA ALA A 150 -1.51 -8.83 -7.32
C ALA A 150 -2.54 -7.91 -8.02
N GLN A 151 -3.68 -7.63 -7.40
CA GLN A 151 -4.66 -6.66 -7.87
C GLN A 151 -4.52 -5.30 -7.16
N GLU A 152 -3.72 -5.21 -6.12
CA GLU A 152 -3.53 -4.02 -5.31
C GLU A 152 -2.36 -3.18 -5.80
N THR A 153 -2.45 -1.87 -5.63
CA THR A 153 -1.32 -0.93 -5.77
C THR A 153 -1.02 -0.40 -4.39
N TYR A 154 0.18 -0.68 -3.89
CA TYR A 154 0.53 -0.33 -2.52
C TYR A 154 0.95 1.13 -2.35
N SER A 155 1.40 1.78 -3.42
CA SER A 155 1.88 3.15 -3.34
C SER A 155 0.77 4.15 -3.01
N VAL A 156 0.81 4.71 -1.80
CA VAL A 156 -0.11 5.77 -1.35
C VAL A 156 0.60 7.11 -1.39
N THR A 157 0.44 7.85 -2.49
CA THR A 157 1.13 9.12 -2.70
C THR A 157 0.35 10.31 -2.14
N PRO A 158 1.02 11.45 -1.84
CA PRO A 158 0.36 12.70 -1.45
C PRO A 158 -0.68 13.15 -2.48
N GLU A 159 -0.42 12.94 -3.77
CA GLU A 159 -1.32 13.32 -4.87
C GLU A 159 -2.62 12.51 -4.85
N LEU A 160 -2.56 11.23 -4.48
CA LEU A 160 -3.77 10.41 -4.30
C LEU A 160 -4.63 10.94 -3.15
N ILE A 161 -4.02 11.21 -2.01
CA ILE A 161 -4.71 11.79 -0.86
C ILE A 161 -5.33 13.15 -1.22
N ASP A 162 -4.57 14.03 -1.85
CA ASP A 162 -5.05 15.34 -2.29
C ASP A 162 -6.24 15.22 -3.25
N LYS A 163 -6.14 14.36 -4.26
CA LYS A 163 -7.16 14.14 -5.28
C LYS A 163 -8.47 13.59 -4.71
N TRP A 164 -8.41 12.67 -3.75
CA TRP A 164 -9.58 11.94 -3.30
C TRP A 164 -10.19 12.48 -2.01
N ILE A 165 -9.41 13.16 -1.18
CA ILE A 165 -9.86 13.66 0.13
C ILE A 165 -9.66 15.18 0.23
N CYS A 166 -8.43 15.68 0.03
CA CYS A 166 -8.16 17.07 0.38
C CYS A 166 -8.95 18.05 -0.50
N ARG A 167 -8.82 17.98 -1.82
CA ARG A 167 -9.52 18.89 -2.74
C ARG A 167 -11.03 18.75 -2.73
N PRO A 168 -11.63 17.52 -2.77
CA PRO A 168 -13.08 17.40 -2.81
C PRO A 168 -13.80 17.87 -1.55
N TYR A 169 -13.19 17.69 -0.37
CA TYR A 169 -13.85 17.91 0.92
C TYR A 169 -13.21 19.01 1.76
N GLY A 170 -12.24 19.74 1.22
CA GLY A 170 -11.62 20.87 1.91
C GLY A 170 -10.73 20.47 3.08
N TYR A 171 -10.00 19.38 2.95
CA TYR A 171 -8.97 18.99 3.93
C TYR A 171 -7.60 19.53 3.54
N ARG A 172 -6.75 19.70 4.54
CA ARG A 172 -5.32 19.91 4.38
C ARG A 172 -4.54 18.86 5.15
N ASN A 173 -3.38 18.49 4.65
CA ASN A 173 -2.45 17.68 5.39
C ASN A 173 -1.85 18.52 6.52
N ALA A 174 -2.21 18.23 7.77
CA ALA A 174 -1.71 18.93 8.94
C ALA A 174 -0.41 18.32 9.45
N LYS A 175 -0.21 17.01 9.25
CA LYS A 175 0.98 16.28 9.63
C LYS A 175 1.23 15.16 8.62
N PHE A 176 2.47 15.05 8.19
CA PHE A 176 2.95 13.96 7.34
C PHE A 176 4.18 13.33 8.00
N GLU A 177 4.15 12.04 8.19
CA GLU A 177 5.29 11.27 8.69
C GLU A 177 5.57 10.10 7.76
N LEU A 178 6.86 9.89 7.48
CA LEU A 178 7.38 8.67 6.88
C LEU A 178 7.94 7.83 8.04
N ASN A 179 7.42 6.63 8.21
CA ASN A 179 7.92 5.71 9.22
C ASN A 179 8.66 4.55 8.53
N GLN A 180 9.93 4.42 8.84
CA GLN A 180 10.81 3.39 8.32
C GLN A 180 11.14 2.34 9.39
N GLU A 181 11.30 2.76 10.64
CA GLU A 181 11.84 1.93 11.72
C GLU A 181 10.98 0.71 12.06
N GLU A 182 9.66 0.82 12.04
CA GLU A 182 8.74 -0.27 12.43
C GLU A 182 8.82 -1.49 11.51
N TYR A 183 9.33 -1.33 10.29
CA TYR A 183 9.30 -2.36 9.26
C TYR A 183 10.66 -2.93 8.89
N ASP A 184 11.75 -2.25 9.22
CA ASP A 184 13.11 -2.74 8.96
C ASP A 184 13.34 -4.08 9.67
N GLU A 185 12.89 -4.22 10.92
CA GLU A 185 13.03 -5.47 11.68
C GLU A 185 12.12 -6.60 11.17
N THR A 186 10.97 -6.27 10.58
CA THR A 186 9.96 -7.27 10.18
C THR A 186 10.06 -7.61 8.70
N TYR A 187 10.13 -6.62 7.83
CA TYR A 187 10.07 -6.84 6.37
C TYR A 187 11.43 -7.07 5.73
N LEU A 188 12.48 -6.41 6.19
CA LEU A 188 13.82 -6.59 5.62
C LEU A 188 14.27 -8.05 5.63
N PRO A 189 14.16 -8.83 6.74
CA PRO A 189 14.52 -10.24 6.74
C PRO A 189 13.70 -11.10 5.77
N TYR A 190 12.44 -10.72 5.51
CA TYR A 190 11.62 -11.39 4.49
C TYR A 190 12.11 -11.06 3.08
N LEU A 191 12.36 -9.81 2.79
CA LEU A 191 12.82 -9.36 1.48
C LEU A 191 14.20 -9.92 1.14
N GLN A 192 15.09 -10.05 2.13
CA GLN A 192 16.42 -10.65 1.96
C GLN A 192 16.39 -12.13 1.55
N LYS A 193 15.25 -12.82 1.69
CA LYS A 193 15.08 -14.18 1.15
C LYS A 193 14.96 -14.17 -0.37
N TYR A 194 14.44 -13.09 -0.94
CA TYR A 194 14.15 -12.95 -2.36
C TYR A 194 15.09 -12.03 -3.09
N PHE A 195 15.65 -11.01 -2.41
CA PHE A 195 16.43 -9.95 -3.03
C PHE A 195 17.75 -9.72 -2.29
N LYS A 196 18.80 -9.35 -3.04
CA LYS A 196 20.06 -8.92 -2.46
C LYS A 196 19.96 -7.44 -2.07
N ILE A 197 19.52 -7.17 -0.85
CA ILE A 197 19.41 -5.84 -0.27
C ILE A 197 19.95 -5.82 1.17
N ASP A 198 20.60 -4.73 1.54
CA ASP A 198 21.12 -4.53 2.90
C ASP A 198 20.16 -3.67 3.75
N GLU A 199 19.35 -2.85 3.12
CA GLU A 199 18.36 -1.96 3.74
C GLU A 199 17.13 -1.82 2.86
N LEU A 200 16.02 -1.37 3.44
CA LEU A 200 14.83 -1.03 2.67
C LEU A 200 15.09 0.25 1.88
N PRO A 201 14.94 0.21 0.53
CA PRO A 201 15.28 1.36 -0.32
C PRO A 201 14.26 2.51 -0.27
N TRP A 202 13.19 2.39 0.53
CA TRP A 202 12.10 3.37 0.65
C TRP A 202 11.44 3.32 2.02
N PRO A 203 10.71 4.39 2.42
CA PRO A 203 9.81 4.35 3.58
C PRO A 203 8.67 3.37 3.35
N THR A 204 8.47 2.42 4.26
CA THR A 204 7.44 1.39 4.12
C THR A 204 6.07 1.84 4.55
N LYS A 205 5.97 2.83 5.42
CA LYS A 205 4.69 3.40 5.89
C LYS A 205 4.69 4.91 5.88
N ILE A 206 3.49 5.42 5.68
CA ILE A 206 3.17 6.85 5.78
C ILE A 206 2.06 7.06 6.79
N ILE A 207 2.08 8.22 7.43
CA ILE A 207 0.98 8.70 8.27
C ILE A 207 0.61 10.09 7.80
N TYR A 208 -0.67 10.28 7.44
CA TYR A 208 -1.26 11.58 7.14
C TYR A 208 -2.27 11.92 8.23
N GLU A 209 -2.18 13.11 8.78
CA GLU A 209 -3.20 13.72 9.62
C GLU A 209 -3.90 14.83 8.82
N LEU A 210 -5.16 14.62 8.47
CA LEU A 210 -5.94 15.51 7.63
C LEU A 210 -6.96 16.26 8.48
N ARG A 211 -6.99 17.60 8.37
CA ARG A 211 -7.95 18.46 9.05
C ARG A 211 -8.74 19.31 8.05
N LYS A 212 -10.02 19.51 8.30
CA LYS A 212 -10.83 20.44 7.50
C LYS A 212 -10.24 21.85 7.56
N THR A 213 -10.20 22.51 6.42
CA THR A 213 -9.91 23.96 6.37
C THR A 213 -11.21 24.71 6.64
N LYS A 214 -11.21 25.54 7.68
CA LYS A 214 -12.34 26.44 7.95
C LYS A 214 -12.57 27.41 6.82
#